data_11477812e0c21d9ec017732265e72c9f
#
_entry.id   11477812e0c21d9ec017732265e72c9f
#
_cell.length_a   1.000
_cell.length_b   1.000
_cell.length_c   1.000
_cell.angle_alpha   90.00
_cell.angle_beta   90.00
_cell.angle_gamma   90.00
#
_symmetry.space_group_name_H-M   'P 1'
#
loop_
_entity.id
_entity.type
_entity.pdbx_description
1 polymer ?
#
loop_
_entity_poly.entity_id
_entity_poly.type
_entity_poly.pdbx_seq_one_letter_code
_entity_poly.pdbx_strand_id
1 'polypeptide(L)'
;MSLDNISLPKSKIKHISKLYYGKYPYKIQVCIDRSKIEIYKKNSRTYRTYYDNTNFRQLIRQLKTEVLDLFADRSGDFMLRGETHLSIFTLSEDIVTTLVEKYNDRVSILERPVSDQHMNIMFAHRKVVVRQSFFEKYYRFKVYLKNSYELRNSRYESVKEYLKNVESGNYRLNTSMYYFIHTMIKAHSIGWTSAVYLRDADDLMMFQLRFNDDIEKIEEAVLLSSLQ
;
A
#
# COMPACT_ATOMS: atom_id res chain seq x y z
N MET A 1 5.89 -26.14 -2.36
CA MET A 1 5.16 -25.98 -3.64
C MET A 1 5.33 -24.52 -4.03
N SER A 2 5.82 -24.21 -5.24
CA SER A 2 5.99 -22.82 -5.67
C SER A 2 4.63 -22.20 -6.00
N LEU A 3 4.42 -20.94 -5.61
CA LEU A 3 3.21 -20.14 -5.94
C LEU A 3 2.99 -19.99 -7.47
N ASP A 4 3.95 -20.38 -8.31
CA ASP A 4 3.83 -20.32 -9.77
C ASP A 4 2.83 -21.34 -10.33
N ASN A 5 2.51 -22.39 -9.55
CA ASN A 5 1.56 -23.45 -9.90
C ASN A 5 0.14 -23.22 -9.34
N ILE A 6 -0.12 -22.04 -8.78
CA ILE A 6 -1.45 -21.74 -8.22
C ILE A 6 -2.49 -21.61 -9.33
N SER A 7 -3.56 -22.39 -9.21
CA SER A 7 -4.72 -22.41 -10.13
C SER A 7 -5.65 -21.19 -9.97
N LEU A 8 -5.09 -19.96 -9.97
CA LEU A 8 -5.87 -18.72 -9.96
C LEU A 8 -5.78 -18.00 -11.31
N PRO A 9 -6.87 -17.39 -11.80
CA PRO A 9 -6.81 -16.51 -12.97
C PRO A 9 -5.82 -15.36 -12.76
N LYS A 10 -5.00 -15.05 -13.78
CA LYS A 10 -4.02 -13.94 -13.72
C LYS A 10 -4.63 -12.61 -13.29
N SER A 11 -5.90 -12.35 -13.63
CA SER A 11 -6.63 -11.14 -13.22
C SER A 11 -6.81 -11.01 -11.70
N LYS A 12 -6.74 -12.12 -10.96
CA LYS A 12 -6.83 -12.13 -9.49
C LYS A 12 -5.46 -11.96 -8.81
N ILE A 13 -4.35 -12.12 -9.55
CA ILE A 13 -2.99 -12.02 -9.01
C ILE A 13 -2.47 -10.61 -9.23
N LYS A 14 -2.03 -9.97 -8.16
CA LYS A 14 -1.41 -8.63 -8.18
C LYS A 14 -0.05 -8.67 -7.51
N HIS A 15 0.79 -7.72 -7.89
CA HIS A 15 2.08 -7.53 -7.25
C HIS A 15 1.99 -6.48 -6.16
N ILE A 16 2.60 -6.75 -5.02
CA ILE A 16 2.65 -5.79 -3.92
C ILE A 16 3.69 -4.71 -4.21
N SER A 17 3.45 -3.50 -3.70
CA SER A 17 4.41 -2.38 -3.78
C SER A 17 5.28 -2.23 -2.54
N LYS A 18 4.85 -2.75 -1.40
CA LYS A 18 5.53 -2.71 -0.11
C LYS A 18 4.92 -3.74 0.85
N LEU A 19 5.64 -4.08 1.92
CA LEU A 19 5.15 -5.01 2.94
C LEU A 19 3.89 -4.45 3.63
N TYR A 20 2.89 -5.31 3.80
CA TYR A 20 1.72 -5.01 4.63
C TYR A 20 2.12 -4.95 6.10
N TYR A 21 1.72 -3.87 6.77
CA TYR A 21 2.07 -3.61 8.17
C TYR A 21 3.59 -3.66 8.45
N GLY A 22 4.42 -3.42 7.42
CA GLY A 22 5.88 -3.50 7.49
C GLY A 22 6.42 -4.91 7.73
N LYS A 23 5.58 -5.96 7.61
CA LYS A 23 5.94 -7.35 7.94
C LYS A 23 5.55 -8.36 6.86
N TYR A 24 4.34 -8.31 6.32
CA TYR A 24 3.78 -9.39 5.52
C TYR A 24 3.94 -9.16 4.02
N PRO A 25 4.60 -10.07 3.26
CA PRO A 25 4.74 -9.98 1.80
C PRO A 25 3.54 -10.52 1.02
N TYR A 26 2.65 -11.25 1.68
CA TYR A 26 1.49 -11.85 1.03
C TYR A 26 0.20 -11.32 1.61
N LYS A 27 -0.78 -11.09 0.72
CA LYS A 27 -2.16 -10.80 1.10
C LYS A 27 -3.10 -11.61 0.21
N ILE A 28 -3.99 -12.35 0.84
CA ILE A 28 -5.08 -13.05 0.16
C ILE A 28 -6.42 -12.50 0.66
N GLN A 29 -7.34 -12.25 -0.27
CA GLN A 29 -8.70 -11.86 0.06
C GLN A 29 -9.66 -12.98 -0.28
N VAL A 30 -10.38 -13.46 0.72
CA VAL A 30 -11.42 -14.47 0.59
C VAL A 30 -12.78 -13.81 0.79
N CYS A 31 -13.63 -13.94 -0.21
CA CYS A 31 -15.01 -13.47 -0.17
C CYS A 31 -15.91 -14.48 0.52
N ILE A 32 -17.02 -14.00 1.05
CA ILE A 32 -18.12 -14.88 1.45
C ILE A 32 -18.71 -15.50 0.18
N ASP A 33 -19.18 -16.73 0.30
CA ASP A 33 -19.84 -17.45 -0.76
C ASP A 33 -20.92 -16.58 -1.46
N ARG A 34 -20.79 -16.47 -2.80
CA ARG A 34 -21.68 -15.64 -3.63
C ARG A 34 -23.15 -16.06 -3.52
N SER A 35 -23.42 -17.36 -3.37
CA SER A 35 -24.78 -17.86 -3.21
C SER A 35 -25.42 -17.33 -1.93
N LYS A 36 -24.65 -17.22 -0.87
CA LYS A 36 -25.09 -16.62 0.40
C LYS A 36 -25.26 -15.11 0.27
N ILE A 37 -24.49 -14.46 -0.58
CA ILE A 37 -24.58 -13.01 -0.85
C ILE A 37 -25.86 -12.65 -1.62
N GLU A 38 -26.27 -13.46 -2.59
CA GLU A 38 -27.46 -13.18 -3.42
C GLU A 38 -28.76 -13.22 -2.62
N ILE A 39 -28.86 -14.10 -1.62
CA ILE A 39 -30.01 -14.16 -0.70
C ILE A 39 -30.17 -12.82 0.05
N TYR A 40 -29.06 -12.17 0.40
CA TYR A 40 -29.09 -10.89 1.13
C TYR A 40 -29.34 -9.68 0.23
N LYS A 41 -28.87 -9.71 -1.05
CA LYS A 41 -29.14 -8.63 -2.03
C LYS A 41 -30.63 -8.44 -2.32
N LYS A 42 -31.40 -9.52 -2.35
CA LYS A 42 -32.86 -9.47 -2.60
C LYS A 42 -33.62 -8.71 -1.51
N ASN A 43 -33.04 -8.60 -0.31
CA ASN A 43 -33.72 -8.04 0.87
C ASN A 43 -33.20 -6.66 1.30
N SER A 44 -32.19 -6.08 0.63
CA SER A 44 -31.63 -4.78 0.99
C SER A 44 -31.81 -3.74 -0.13
N ARG A 45 -32.40 -2.60 0.21
CA ARG A 45 -32.64 -1.49 -0.74
C ARG A 45 -31.42 -0.63 -1.00
N THR A 46 -30.35 -0.71 -0.20
CA THR A 46 -29.13 0.09 -0.35
C THR A 46 -27.87 -0.72 -0.02
N TYR A 47 -26.75 -0.40 -0.67
CA TYR A 47 -25.46 -1.02 -0.44
C TYR A 47 -24.98 -0.94 1.03
N ARG A 48 -25.35 0.13 1.71
CA ARG A 48 -24.99 0.38 3.12
C ARG A 48 -25.71 -0.56 4.09
N THR A 49 -27.01 -0.80 3.87
CA THR A 49 -27.81 -1.75 4.68
C THR A 49 -27.38 -3.20 4.50
N TYR A 50 -26.75 -3.51 3.37
CA TYR A 50 -26.23 -4.85 3.11
C TYR A 50 -25.08 -5.24 4.02
N TYR A 51 -24.10 -4.34 4.28
CA TYR A 51 -22.95 -4.60 5.13
C TYR A 51 -23.21 -4.45 6.64
N ASP A 52 -24.26 -3.74 7.00
CA ASP A 52 -24.72 -3.61 8.41
C ASP A 52 -25.55 -4.79 8.89
N ASN A 53 -25.82 -5.77 8.01
CA ASN A 53 -26.62 -6.93 8.35
C ASN A 53 -25.86 -7.85 9.32
N THR A 54 -26.50 -8.17 10.47
CA THR A 54 -25.94 -9.03 11.52
C THR A 54 -25.49 -10.40 10.99
N ASN A 55 -26.24 -10.95 10.02
CA ASN A 55 -25.95 -12.23 9.39
C ASN A 55 -24.65 -12.19 8.55
N PHE A 56 -24.37 -11.07 7.85
CA PHE A 56 -23.14 -10.93 7.08
C PHE A 56 -21.91 -10.89 7.99
N ARG A 57 -21.99 -10.13 9.08
CA ARG A 57 -20.93 -10.10 10.10
C ARG A 57 -20.71 -11.47 10.73
N GLN A 58 -21.76 -12.25 10.93
CA GLN A 58 -21.67 -13.62 11.44
C GLN A 58 -20.94 -14.55 10.46
N LEU A 59 -21.22 -14.45 9.15
CA LEU A 59 -20.52 -15.23 8.12
C LEU A 59 -19.03 -14.89 8.05
N ILE A 60 -18.65 -13.60 8.19
CA ILE A 60 -17.23 -13.21 8.27
C ILE A 60 -16.58 -13.75 9.55
N ARG A 61 -17.29 -13.77 10.69
CA ARG A 61 -16.77 -14.36 11.93
C ARG A 61 -16.55 -15.86 11.77
N GLN A 62 -17.51 -16.58 11.18
CA GLN A 62 -17.35 -18.01 10.90
C GLN A 62 -16.15 -18.28 10.00
N LEU A 63 -15.98 -17.52 8.91
CA LEU A 63 -14.81 -17.65 8.04
C LEU A 63 -13.49 -17.34 8.76
N LYS A 64 -13.47 -16.36 9.67
CA LYS A 64 -12.31 -16.09 10.52
C LYS A 64 -11.99 -17.29 11.43
N THR A 65 -12.99 -17.88 12.08
CA THR A 65 -12.82 -19.08 12.91
C THR A 65 -12.30 -20.24 12.07
N GLU A 66 -12.87 -20.50 10.90
CA GLU A 66 -12.40 -21.56 9.99
C GLU A 66 -10.92 -21.40 9.59
N VAL A 67 -10.46 -20.16 9.37
CA VAL A 67 -9.04 -19.88 9.05
C VAL A 67 -8.16 -20.02 10.28
N LEU A 68 -8.61 -19.58 11.46
CA LEU A 68 -7.87 -19.74 12.71
C LEU A 68 -7.70 -21.22 13.07
N ASP A 69 -8.75 -22.02 12.93
CA ASP A 69 -8.71 -23.46 13.22
C ASP A 69 -7.79 -24.19 12.21
N LEU A 70 -7.80 -23.76 10.93
CA LEU A 70 -6.93 -24.34 9.90
C LEU A 70 -5.43 -24.13 10.18
N PHE A 71 -5.08 -23.05 10.86
CA PHE A 71 -3.69 -22.66 11.16
C PHE A 71 -3.47 -22.43 12.66
N ALA A 72 -4.12 -23.25 13.51
CA ALA A 72 -4.06 -23.09 14.97
C ALA A 72 -2.60 -23.06 15.49
N ASP A 73 -1.75 -23.94 14.97
CA ASP A 73 -0.33 -24.06 15.36
C ASP A 73 0.55 -22.92 14.81
N ARG A 74 0.00 -22.06 13.96
CA ARG A 74 0.75 -21.02 13.20
C ARG A 74 0.16 -19.62 13.39
N SER A 75 -0.48 -19.38 14.53
CA SER A 75 -1.18 -18.12 14.82
C SER A 75 -0.32 -16.85 14.73
N GLY A 76 1.01 -16.97 14.88
CA GLY A 76 1.97 -15.87 14.74
C GLY A 76 2.38 -15.52 13.30
N ASP A 77 2.09 -16.40 12.32
CA ASP A 77 2.55 -16.28 10.93
C ASP A 77 1.62 -15.46 10.06
N PHE A 78 0.43 -15.15 10.56
CA PHE A 78 -0.56 -14.41 9.79
C PHE A 78 -1.38 -13.43 10.63
N MET A 79 -2.09 -12.54 9.96
CA MET A 79 -3.02 -11.58 10.55
C MET A 79 -4.31 -11.53 9.72
N LEU A 80 -5.46 -11.47 10.41
CA LEU A 80 -6.78 -11.41 9.80
C LEU A 80 -7.37 -10.00 9.92
N ARG A 81 -7.89 -9.46 8.83
CA ARG A 81 -8.61 -8.19 8.79
C ARG A 81 -9.82 -8.29 7.86
N GLY A 82 -10.86 -7.56 8.17
CA GLY A 82 -11.98 -7.35 7.26
C GLY A 82 -13.34 -7.42 7.91
N GLU A 83 -14.27 -6.75 7.25
CA GLU A 83 -15.68 -6.68 7.61
C GLU A 83 -16.59 -7.14 6.47
N THR A 84 -16.17 -6.92 5.21
CA THR A 84 -16.92 -7.25 3.99
C THR A 84 -16.30 -8.42 3.21
N HIS A 85 -15.04 -8.65 3.40
CA HIS A 85 -14.25 -9.79 2.94
C HIS A 85 -13.17 -10.05 3.97
N LEU A 86 -12.66 -11.27 4.02
CA LEU A 86 -11.55 -11.61 4.90
C LEU A 86 -10.24 -11.39 4.15
N SER A 87 -9.43 -10.44 4.62
CA SER A 87 -8.04 -10.28 4.20
C SER A 87 -7.12 -11.00 5.17
N ILE A 88 -6.30 -11.90 4.64
CA ILE A 88 -5.30 -12.67 5.37
C ILE A 88 -3.93 -12.17 4.91
N PHE A 89 -3.13 -11.69 5.83
CA PHE A 89 -1.76 -11.22 5.59
C PHE A 89 -0.81 -12.25 6.20
N THR A 90 0.17 -12.74 5.45
CA THR A 90 1.07 -13.80 5.95
C THR A 90 2.50 -13.65 5.45
N LEU A 91 3.42 -14.26 6.21
CA LEU A 91 4.83 -14.45 5.83
C LEU A 91 5.04 -15.69 4.95
N SER A 92 4.09 -16.65 4.98
CA SER A 92 4.28 -17.99 4.47
C SER A 92 3.53 -18.24 3.16
N GLU A 93 4.26 -18.73 2.17
CA GLU A 93 3.69 -19.24 0.92
C GLU A 93 2.79 -20.45 1.14
N ASP A 94 3.11 -21.33 2.08
CA ASP A 94 2.31 -22.52 2.36
C ASP A 94 0.92 -22.16 2.85
N ILE A 95 0.82 -21.12 3.68
CA ILE A 95 -0.48 -20.58 4.11
C ILE A 95 -1.27 -20.07 2.90
N VAL A 96 -0.62 -19.34 1.99
CA VAL A 96 -1.26 -18.85 0.77
C VAL A 96 -1.75 -20.00 -0.09
N THR A 97 -0.90 -21.00 -0.33
CA THR A 97 -1.23 -22.19 -1.13
C THR A 97 -2.43 -22.94 -0.55
N THR A 98 -2.39 -23.24 0.73
CA THR A 98 -3.49 -23.94 1.44
C THR A 98 -4.81 -23.15 1.36
N LEU A 99 -4.75 -21.82 1.51
CA LEU A 99 -5.94 -20.97 1.41
C LEU A 99 -6.49 -20.93 -0.03
N VAL A 100 -5.61 -20.89 -1.04
CA VAL A 100 -6.05 -20.93 -2.44
C VAL A 100 -6.67 -22.27 -2.78
N GLU A 101 -6.07 -23.38 -2.37
CA GLU A 101 -6.63 -24.72 -2.58
C GLU A 101 -8.00 -24.88 -1.94
N LYS A 102 -8.14 -24.43 -0.69
CA LYS A 102 -9.41 -24.55 0.08
C LYS A 102 -10.51 -23.60 -0.41
N TYR A 103 -10.16 -22.39 -0.84
CA TYR A 103 -11.12 -21.32 -1.14
C TYR A 103 -11.01 -20.79 -2.59
N ASN A 104 -10.50 -21.55 -3.54
CA ASN A 104 -10.16 -21.12 -4.92
C ASN A 104 -11.22 -20.22 -5.58
N ASP A 105 -12.48 -20.68 -5.61
CA ASP A 105 -13.63 -19.96 -6.17
C ASP A 105 -13.97 -18.67 -5.41
N ARG A 106 -13.66 -18.63 -4.13
CA ARG A 106 -13.92 -17.52 -3.20
C ARG A 106 -12.76 -16.53 -3.08
N VAL A 107 -11.56 -16.88 -3.58
CA VAL A 107 -10.43 -15.94 -3.63
C VAL A 107 -10.73 -14.84 -4.64
N SER A 108 -10.76 -13.60 -4.17
CA SER A 108 -10.98 -12.43 -5.03
C SER A 108 -9.68 -11.79 -5.50
N ILE A 109 -8.66 -11.75 -4.63
CA ILE A 109 -7.35 -11.16 -4.91
C ILE A 109 -6.28 -11.94 -4.15
N LEU A 110 -5.17 -12.21 -4.84
CA LEU A 110 -3.90 -12.62 -4.26
C LEU A 110 -2.86 -11.55 -4.60
N GLU A 111 -2.29 -10.93 -3.59
CA GLU A 111 -1.19 -9.97 -3.75
C GLU A 111 0.10 -10.61 -3.23
N ARG A 112 1.14 -10.65 -4.06
CA ARG A 112 2.43 -11.32 -3.77
C ARG A 112 3.63 -10.60 -4.39
N PRO A 113 4.86 -10.84 -3.93
CA PRO A 113 6.07 -10.46 -4.67
C PRO A 113 6.11 -11.13 -6.05
N VAL A 114 6.84 -10.54 -7.01
CA VAL A 114 7.06 -11.14 -8.34
C VAL A 114 8.19 -12.17 -8.34
N SER A 115 9.14 -12.00 -7.42
CA SER A 115 10.35 -12.82 -7.31
C SER A 115 10.94 -12.71 -5.90
N ASP A 116 11.91 -13.58 -5.59
CA ASP A 116 12.68 -13.52 -4.35
C ASP A 116 13.47 -12.22 -4.25
N GLN A 117 13.98 -11.70 -5.37
CA GLN A 117 14.67 -10.41 -5.40
C GLN A 117 13.72 -9.28 -4.96
N HIS A 118 12.48 -9.28 -5.45
CA HIS A 118 11.45 -8.32 -5.02
C HIS A 118 11.22 -8.43 -3.50
N MET A 119 11.07 -9.64 -2.99
CA MET A 119 10.87 -9.90 -1.57
C MET A 119 12.06 -9.41 -0.74
N ASN A 120 13.29 -9.73 -1.14
CA ASN A 120 14.52 -9.31 -0.46
C ASN A 120 14.64 -7.79 -0.40
N ILE A 121 14.34 -7.07 -1.48
CA ILE A 121 14.36 -5.60 -1.51
C ILE A 121 13.33 -5.01 -0.52
N MET A 122 12.13 -5.57 -0.46
CA MET A 122 11.11 -5.09 0.48
C MET A 122 11.50 -5.29 1.94
N PHE A 123 12.17 -6.40 2.27
CA PHE A 123 12.63 -6.66 3.63
C PHE A 123 13.88 -5.85 4.00
N ALA A 124 14.84 -5.71 3.07
CA ALA A 124 16.06 -4.96 3.30
C ALA A 124 15.86 -3.45 3.41
N HIS A 125 14.93 -2.91 2.64
CA HIS A 125 14.77 -1.47 2.47
C HIS A 125 13.32 -1.01 2.69
N ARG A 126 12.96 -0.70 3.94
CA ARG A 126 11.62 -0.19 4.31
C ARG A 126 11.18 1.09 3.57
N LYS A 127 12.13 1.78 2.93
CA LYS A 127 11.90 3.02 2.17
C LYS A 127 11.64 2.79 0.68
N VAL A 128 11.83 1.56 0.20
CA VAL A 128 11.61 1.21 -1.20
C VAL A 128 10.14 0.89 -1.46
N VAL A 129 9.63 1.37 -2.58
CA VAL A 129 8.28 1.09 -3.08
C VAL A 129 8.38 0.54 -4.50
N VAL A 130 8.01 -0.72 -4.69
CA VAL A 130 8.03 -1.35 -6.02
C VAL A 130 6.81 -0.91 -6.82
N ARG A 131 7.02 -0.42 -8.05
CA ARG A 131 6.00 0.20 -8.89
C ARG A 131 6.15 -0.20 -10.36
N GLN A 132 5.07 -0.08 -11.12
CA GLN A 132 5.12 -0.22 -12.59
C GLN A 132 5.81 0.95 -13.29
N SER A 133 5.76 2.14 -12.68
CA SER A 133 6.42 3.35 -13.18
C SER A 133 6.95 4.16 -12.01
N PHE A 134 7.93 5.02 -12.24
CA PHE A 134 8.36 6.01 -11.27
C PHE A 134 7.22 6.89 -10.79
N PHE A 135 7.41 7.61 -9.67
CA PHE A 135 6.44 8.60 -9.20
C PHE A 135 6.19 9.63 -10.31
N GLU A 136 4.95 9.96 -10.54
CA GLU A 136 4.56 10.92 -11.60
C GLU A 136 5.23 10.61 -12.98
N LYS A 137 5.52 9.32 -13.24
CA LYS A 137 6.19 8.72 -14.42
C LYS A 137 7.71 8.98 -14.55
N TYR A 138 8.28 9.97 -13.84
CA TYR A 138 9.66 10.42 -14.08
C TYR A 138 10.54 10.47 -12.85
N TYR A 139 9.96 10.54 -11.63
CA TYR A 139 10.69 10.81 -10.41
C TYR A 139 10.93 9.53 -9.63
N ARG A 140 12.20 9.27 -9.33
CA ARG A 140 12.61 8.08 -8.58
C ARG A 140 12.32 8.21 -7.09
N PHE A 141 12.43 9.42 -6.54
CA PHE A 141 12.30 9.67 -5.12
C PHE A 141 11.07 10.52 -4.79
N LYS A 142 10.44 10.19 -3.68
CA LYS A 142 9.38 10.98 -3.06
C LYS A 142 9.77 11.30 -1.63
N VAL A 143 10.01 12.57 -1.36
CA VAL A 143 10.43 13.09 -0.07
C VAL A 143 9.22 13.73 0.61
N TYR A 144 8.82 13.19 1.76
CA TYR A 144 7.75 13.74 2.58
C TYR A 144 8.33 14.70 3.60
N LEU A 145 7.75 15.87 3.73
CA LEU A 145 8.15 16.88 4.70
C LEU A 145 7.31 16.80 5.97
N LYS A 146 7.92 17.01 7.10
CA LYS A 146 7.27 17.07 8.42
C LYS A 146 6.16 18.12 8.41
N ASN A 147 5.00 17.72 8.90
CA ASN A 147 3.82 18.57 8.94
C ASN A 147 3.72 19.27 10.29
N SER A 148 4.59 20.26 10.59
CA SER A 148 4.48 21.06 11.79
C SER A 148 3.84 22.42 11.49
N TYR A 149 2.83 22.79 12.27
CA TYR A 149 2.05 24.02 12.09
C TYR A 149 2.91 25.29 12.25
N GLU A 150 3.81 25.31 13.23
CA GLU A 150 4.60 26.49 13.61
C GLU A 150 5.73 26.82 12.62
N LEU A 151 6.20 25.83 11.86
CA LEU A 151 7.36 25.96 10.97
C LEU A 151 6.98 26.02 9.49
N ARG A 152 5.70 25.97 9.16
CA ARG A 152 5.22 25.84 7.77
C ARG A 152 5.70 26.97 6.88
N ASN A 153 5.51 28.22 7.28
CA ASN A 153 5.75 29.36 6.36
C ASN A 153 7.23 29.53 6.03
N SER A 154 8.12 29.55 7.02
CA SER A 154 9.56 29.76 6.80
C SER A 154 10.23 28.61 6.07
N ARG A 155 9.82 27.36 6.36
CA ARG A 155 10.36 26.17 5.70
C ARG A 155 9.93 26.07 4.25
N TYR A 156 8.68 26.33 3.96
CA TYR A 156 8.19 26.28 2.59
C TYR A 156 8.81 27.37 1.71
N GLU A 157 9.01 28.57 2.25
CA GLU A 157 9.75 29.62 1.53
C GLU A 157 11.21 29.21 1.30
N SER A 158 11.88 28.57 2.24
CA SER A 158 13.23 28.03 2.06
C SER A 158 13.30 26.93 1.01
N VAL A 159 12.33 26.00 1.00
CA VAL A 159 12.22 24.95 -0.04
C VAL A 159 11.92 25.58 -1.39
N LYS A 160 11.02 26.55 -1.47
CA LYS A 160 10.69 27.26 -2.68
C LYS A 160 11.91 28.00 -3.26
N GLU A 161 12.67 28.69 -2.41
CA GLU A 161 13.89 29.38 -2.81
C GLU A 161 14.96 28.41 -3.32
N TYR A 162 15.12 27.28 -2.67
CA TYR A 162 16.01 26.20 -3.14
C TYR A 162 15.59 25.70 -4.50
N LEU A 163 14.31 25.38 -4.68
CA LEU A 163 13.79 24.79 -5.93
C LEU A 163 13.85 25.75 -7.13
N LYS A 164 13.91 27.07 -6.91
CA LYS A 164 14.17 28.02 -7.99
C LYS A 164 15.52 27.82 -8.68
N ASN A 165 16.50 27.27 -7.94
CA ASN A 165 17.84 27.00 -8.44
C ASN A 165 18.03 25.56 -8.96
N VAL A 166 17.01 24.71 -8.84
CA VAL A 166 17.01 23.35 -9.37
C VAL A 166 16.47 23.38 -10.79
N GLU A 167 17.12 22.67 -11.70
CA GLU A 167 16.70 22.60 -13.09
C GLU A 167 15.24 22.15 -13.24
N SER A 168 14.51 22.85 -14.07
CA SER A 168 13.10 22.54 -14.36
C SER A 168 12.98 21.13 -14.95
N GLY A 169 12.22 20.27 -14.29
CA GLY A 169 12.05 18.86 -14.66
C GLY A 169 12.76 17.88 -13.73
N ASN A 170 13.73 18.32 -12.92
CA ASN A 170 14.38 17.47 -11.92
C ASN A 170 13.57 17.33 -10.63
N TYR A 171 12.58 18.19 -10.45
CA TYR A 171 11.67 18.10 -9.30
C TYR A 171 10.21 18.32 -9.68
N ARG A 172 9.31 17.87 -8.83
CA ARG A 172 7.88 18.17 -8.85
C ARG A 172 7.34 18.29 -7.43
N LEU A 173 6.42 19.19 -7.22
CA LEU A 173 5.66 19.30 -5.97
C LEU A 173 4.38 18.49 -6.07
N ASN A 174 3.98 17.83 -4.97
CA ASN A 174 2.63 17.28 -4.93
C ASN A 174 1.60 18.43 -4.87
N THR A 175 0.36 18.14 -5.19
CA THR A 175 -0.71 19.13 -5.28
C THR A 175 -0.83 19.97 -4.00
N SER A 176 -0.73 19.33 -2.84
CA SER A 176 -0.83 20.01 -1.54
C SER A 176 0.29 21.03 -1.36
N MET A 177 1.53 20.64 -1.67
CA MET A 177 2.69 21.53 -1.53
C MET A 177 2.69 22.62 -2.58
N TYR A 178 2.27 22.32 -3.81
CA TYR A 178 2.12 23.29 -4.89
C TYR A 178 1.14 24.43 -4.47
N TYR A 179 -0.05 24.10 -4.01
CA TYR A 179 -1.01 25.09 -3.54
C TYR A 179 -0.45 25.91 -2.38
N PHE A 180 0.20 25.27 -1.43
CA PHE A 180 0.75 25.95 -0.27
C PHE A 180 1.81 26.99 -0.67
N ILE A 181 2.75 26.63 -1.55
CA ILE A 181 3.83 27.51 -2.00
C ILE A 181 3.29 28.66 -2.88
N HIS A 182 2.30 28.42 -3.72
CA HIS A 182 1.85 29.40 -4.71
C HIS A 182 0.66 30.25 -4.27
N THR A 183 -0.19 29.76 -3.38
CA THR A 183 -1.43 30.46 -3.04
C THR A 183 -1.44 31.07 -1.64
N MET A 184 -0.43 30.78 -0.81
CA MET A 184 -0.39 31.18 0.61
C MET A 184 -1.68 30.83 1.39
N ILE A 185 -2.48 29.94 0.87
CA ILE A 185 -3.69 29.48 1.56
C ILE A 185 -3.22 28.75 2.82
N LYS A 186 -3.52 29.33 3.98
CA LYS A 186 -3.36 28.65 5.26
C LYS A 186 -4.17 27.37 5.21
N ALA A 187 -3.50 26.26 4.88
CA ALA A 187 -4.14 24.95 4.82
C ALA A 187 -4.53 24.56 6.26
N HIS A 188 -5.75 24.92 6.65
CA HIS A 188 -6.35 24.49 7.91
C HIS A 188 -6.79 23.02 7.90
N SER A 189 -6.59 22.30 6.78
CA SER A 189 -7.00 20.91 6.65
C SER A 189 -5.94 19.98 7.24
N ILE A 190 -6.28 19.41 8.37
CA ILE A 190 -5.63 18.26 9.00
C ILE A 190 -5.56 17.12 7.99
N GLY A 191 -4.36 16.63 7.69
CA GLY A 191 -4.19 15.42 6.88
C GLY A 191 -3.50 15.57 5.52
N TRP A 192 -3.08 16.76 5.11
CA TRP A 192 -2.38 16.92 3.83
C TRP A 192 -0.88 16.66 3.99
N THR A 193 -0.38 15.62 3.33
CA THR A 193 1.04 15.33 3.28
C THR A 193 1.72 16.19 2.24
N SER A 194 2.71 16.98 2.64
CA SER A 194 3.55 17.75 1.73
C SER A 194 4.68 16.86 1.22
N ALA A 195 4.87 16.80 -0.10
CA ALA A 195 5.93 16.01 -0.70
C ALA A 195 6.56 16.69 -1.90
N VAL A 196 7.87 16.48 -2.03
CA VAL A 196 8.69 16.82 -3.20
C VAL A 196 9.07 15.54 -3.89
N TYR A 197 8.89 15.48 -5.20
CA TYR A 197 9.39 14.41 -6.05
C TYR A 197 10.73 14.87 -6.65
N LEU A 198 11.75 14.00 -6.59
CA LEU A 198 13.09 14.25 -7.11
C LEU A 198 13.47 13.15 -8.10
N ARG A 199 14.22 13.53 -9.13
CA ARG A 199 14.49 12.67 -10.27
C ARG A 199 15.57 11.64 -9.98
N ASP A 200 16.69 12.07 -9.44
CA ASP A 200 17.88 11.25 -9.24
C ASP A 200 18.46 11.35 -7.84
N ALA A 201 19.53 10.59 -7.60
CA ALA A 201 20.17 10.49 -6.30
C ALA A 201 20.95 11.75 -5.91
N ASP A 202 21.46 12.48 -6.87
CA ASP A 202 22.24 13.70 -6.61
C ASP A 202 21.30 14.81 -6.15
N ASP A 203 20.15 14.95 -6.81
CA ASP A 203 19.07 15.87 -6.37
C ASP A 203 18.61 15.54 -4.95
N LEU A 204 18.42 14.23 -4.66
CA LEU A 204 18.04 13.79 -3.32
C LEU A 204 19.12 14.12 -2.28
N MET A 205 20.37 13.87 -2.57
CA MET A 205 21.48 14.16 -1.68
C MET A 205 21.57 15.66 -1.37
N MET A 206 21.49 16.50 -2.38
CA MET A 206 21.52 17.94 -2.21
C MET A 206 20.31 18.45 -1.39
N PHE A 207 19.14 17.89 -1.63
CA PHE A 207 17.95 18.20 -0.85
C PHE A 207 18.10 17.78 0.61
N GLN A 208 18.65 16.58 0.87
CA GLN A 208 18.91 16.09 2.23
C GLN A 208 19.93 16.93 2.97
N LEU A 209 21.02 17.33 2.33
CA LEU A 209 22.04 18.18 2.96
C LEU A 209 21.44 19.48 3.49
N ARG A 210 20.41 20.01 2.83
CA ARG A 210 19.81 21.29 3.21
C ARG A 210 18.60 21.15 4.14
N PHE A 211 17.81 20.10 4.00
CA PHE A 211 16.50 19.96 4.65
C PHE A 211 16.35 18.68 5.47
N ASN A 212 17.44 18.02 5.87
CA ASN A 212 17.37 16.73 6.58
C ASN A 212 16.44 16.76 7.78
N ASP A 213 16.49 17.84 8.57
CA ASP A 213 15.66 17.99 9.78
C ASP A 213 14.16 18.18 9.46
N ASP A 214 13.84 18.56 8.23
CA ASP A 214 12.48 18.78 7.76
C ASP A 214 11.89 17.55 7.08
N ILE A 215 12.71 16.55 6.81
CA ILE A 215 12.26 15.30 6.16
C ILE A 215 11.62 14.38 7.20
N GLU A 216 10.38 13.98 6.92
CA GLU A 216 9.67 12.96 7.68
C GLU A 216 10.03 11.56 7.16
N LYS A 217 10.02 11.41 5.83
CA LYS A 217 10.19 10.14 5.16
C LYS A 217 10.65 10.31 3.73
N ILE A 218 11.43 9.35 3.25
CA ILE A 218 11.79 9.22 1.82
C ILE A 218 11.28 7.88 1.33
N GLU A 219 10.67 7.87 0.16
CA GLU A 219 10.33 6.66 -0.60
C GLU A 219 11.10 6.65 -1.91
N GLU A 220 11.75 5.55 -2.22
CA GLU A 220 12.43 5.30 -3.50
C GLU A 220 11.59 4.34 -4.34
N ALA A 221 11.30 4.72 -5.59
CA ALA A 221 10.63 3.84 -6.53
C ALA A 221 11.61 2.90 -7.20
N VAL A 222 11.36 1.60 -7.12
CA VAL A 222 12.02 0.56 -7.92
C VAL A 222 11.03 0.03 -8.94
N LEU A 223 11.45 -0.09 -10.18
CA LEU A 223 10.56 -0.56 -11.24
C LEU A 223 10.35 -2.06 -11.15
N LEU A 224 9.09 -2.48 -11.26
CA LEU A 224 8.73 -3.89 -11.27
C LEU A 224 9.43 -4.65 -12.41
N SER A 225 9.61 -4.01 -13.57
CA SER A 225 10.32 -4.59 -14.72
C SER A 225 11.79 -4.89 -14.49
N SER A 226 12.42 -4.27 -13.50
CA SER A 226 13.83 -4.55 -13.14
C SER A 226 13.97 -5.74 -12.18
N LEU A 227 12.87 -6.33 -11.74
CA LEU A 227 12.81 -7.42 -10.73
C LEU A 227 12.25 -8.74 -11.28
N GLN A 228 11.96 -8.77 -12.58
CA GLN A 228 11.45 -9.95 -13.30
C GLN A 228 12.53 -10.82 -13.88
#